data_dea3140c9abf7d154098ec3bde3e7ee4
#
_entry.id   dea3140c9abf7d154098ec3bde3e7ee4
#
_cell.length_a   1.000
_cell.length_b   1.000
_cell.length_c   1.000
_cell.angle_alpha   90.00
_cell.angle_beta   90.00
_cell.angle_gamma   90.00
#
_symmetry.space_group_name_H-M   'P 1'
#
loop_
_entity.id
_entity.type
_entity.pdbx_description
1 polymer ?
#
loop_
_entity_poly.entity_id
_entity_poly.type
_entity_poly.pdbx_seq_one_letter_code
_entity_poly.pdbx_strand_id
1 'polypeptide(L)'
;MSRLPLLELDDIPAEYHHLFTDDYLGDRHIFRAWAHNPEVLEATLEYLNTLYDQLGARRKELVILTVARARGARYEWHQHVDIARDKGVTLEEMRAIGGDDLSGFDDAEFVLLQYARAVESGTVTDQIHEALSRQYSPGEIVALGLLVDFYVGLCNYVAAVDLPFEG
;
A
#
# COMPACT_ATOMS: atom_id res chain seq x y z
N MET A 1 11.82 10.38 16.42
CA MET A 1 12.03 11.57 15.54
C MET A 1 12.46 11.05 14.19
N SER A 2 11.84 11.47 13.09
CA SER A 2 12.25 11.02 11.76
C SER A 2 13.72 11.35 11.48
N ARG A 3 14.41 10.46 10.73
CA ARG A 3 15.79 10.71 10.26
C ARG A 3 15.83 11.71 9.11
N LEU A 4 14.71 11.93 8.41
CA LEU A 4 14.51 13.03 7.46
C LEU A 4 13.61 14.08 8.10
N PRO A 5 13.92 15.38 7.98
CA PRO A 5 12.98 16.43 8.37
C PRO A 5 11.65 16.28 7.63
N LEU A 6 10.55 16.57 8.30
CA LEU A 6 9.24 16.67 7.63
C LEU A 6 9.11 18.12 7.16
N LEU A 7 9.04 18.32 5.85
CA LEU A 7 8.91 19.67 5.28
C LEU A 7 7.54 20.26 5.56
N GLU A 8 7.51 21.56 5.84
CA GLU A 8 6.27 22.33 5.83
C GLU A 8 5.95 22.77 4.40
N LEU A 9 4.72 23.16 4.12
CA LEU A 9 4.30 23.55 2.77
C LEU A 9 5.17 24.68 2.21
N ASP A 10 5.56 25.63 3.05
CA ASP A 10 6.40 26.76 2.66
C ASP A 10 7.85 26.36 2.26
N ASP A 11 8.30 25.19 2.67
CA ASP A 11 9.62 24.62 2.30
C ASP A 11 9.59 23.89 0.95
N ILE A 12 8.40 23.66 0.39
CA ILE A 12 8.19 22.90 -0.86
C ILE A 12 8.06 23.91 -2.01
N PRO A 13 8.65 23.65 -3.20
CA PRO A 13 8.46 24.53 -4.35
C PRO A 13 6.99 24.72 -4.70
N ALA A 14 6.58 25.95 -4.99
CA ALA A 14 5.18 26.34 -5.14
C ALA A 14 4.43 25.55 -6.25
N GLU A 15 5.14 25.12 -7.29
CA GLU A 15 4.57 24.30 -8.36
C GLU A 15 4.04 22.95 -7.89
N TYR A 16 4.50 22.43 -6.73
CA TYR A 16 4.06 21.15 -6.15
C TYR A 16 3.05 21.31 -5.01
N HIS A 17 2.67 22.55 -4.61
CA HIS A 17 1.70 22.77 -3.54
C HIS A 17 0.33 22.12 -3.84
N HIS A 18 -0.02 21.98 -5.12
CA HIS A 18 -1.25 21.33 -5.55
C HIS A 18 -1.37 19.86 -5.10
N LEU A 19 -0.26 19.18 -4.78
CA LEU A 19 -0.24 17.81 -4.26
C LEU A 19 -0.68 17.75 -2.79
N PHE A 20 -0.46 18.81 -2.01
CA PHE A 20 -0.62 18.85 -0.55
C PHE A 20 -1.96 19.45 -0.11
N THR A 21 -3.00 19.26 -0.89
CA THR A 21 -4.37 19.63 -0.51
C THR A 21 -4.98 18.59 0.43
N ASP A 22 -5.94 18.98 1.27
CA ASP A 22 -6.63 18.08 2.20
C ASP A 22 -7.31 16.90 1.50
N ASP A 23 -7.79 17.13 0.28
CA ASP A 23 -8.48 16.13 -0.54
C ASP A 23 -7.51 15.12 -1.22
N TYR A 24 -6.19 15.34 -1.16
CA TYR A 24 -5.20 14.50 -1.85
C TYR A 24 -4.16 13.94 -0.88
N LEU A 25 -2.98 14.56 -0.73
CA LEU A 25 -1.93 14.05 0.16
C LEU A 25 -2.11 14.50 1.60
N GLY A 26 -2.72 15.67 1.79
CA GLY A 26 -2.91 16.27 3.11
C GLY A 26 -1.59 16.49 3.83
N ASP A 27 -1.62 16.32 5.14
CA ASP A 27 -0.48 16.54 6.04
C ASP A 27 0.21 15.24 6.48
N ARG A 28 0.12 14.18 5.65
CA ARG A 28 0.73 12.89 6.00
C ARG A 28 2.25 12.98 5.99
N HIS A 29 2.87 12.46 7.04
CA HIS A 29 4.31 12.52 7.26
C HIS A 29 5.12 11.87 6.14
N ILE A 30 4.63 10.80 5.53
CA ILE A 30 5.30 10.12 4.40
C ILE A 30 5.50 11.06 3.22
N PHE A 31 4.49 11.86 2.87
CA PHE A 31 4.57 12.78 1.73
C PHE A 31 5.39 14.02 2.06
N ARG A 32 5.35 14.51 3.30
CA ARG A 32 6.23 15.57 3.79
C ARG A 32 7.71 15.15 3.79
N ALA A 33 7.99 13.87 4.06
CA ALA A 33 9.34 13.31 3.93
C ALA A 33 9.76 13.15 2.46
N TRP A 34 8.84 12.74 1.57
CA TRP A 34 9.13 12.58 0.14
C TRP A 34 9.26 13.92 -0.60
N ALA A 35 8.69 14.99 -0.06
CA ALA A 35 8.74 16.35 -0.62
C ALA A 35 10.17 16.92 -0.72
N HIS A 36 11.17 16.28 -0.09
CA HIS A 36 12.59 16.58 -0.36
C HIS A 36 13.00 16.30 -1.82
N ASN A 37 12.21 15.48 -2.54
CA ASN A 37 12.35 15.26 -3.98
C ASN A 37 10.95 15.22 -4.62
N PRO A 38 10.35 16.40 -4.88
CA PRO A 38 8.96 16.48 -5.31
C PRO A 38 8.72 15.89 -6.70
N GLU A 39 9.72 15.89 -7.59
CA GLU A 39 9.63 15.21 -8.90
C GLU A 39 9.46 13.69 -8.73
N VAL A 40 10.23 13.08 -7.81
CA VAL A 40 10.11 11.65 -7.51
C VAL A 40 8.78 11.36 -6.83
N LEU A 41 8.32 12.22 -5.93
CA LEU A 41 7.01 12.10 -5.30
C LEU A 41 5.90 12.09 -6.36
N GLU A 42 5.86 13.08 -7.25
CA GLU A 42 4.83 13.18 -8.29
C GLU A 42 4.83 11.95 -9.21
N ALA A 43 5.99 11.54 -9.73
CA ALA A 43 6.13 10.35 -10.56
C ALA A 43 5.70 9.06 -9.84
N THR A 44 5.97 8.96 -8.53
CA THR A 44 5.54 7.83 -7.71
C THR A 44 4.02 7.80 -7.55
N LEU A 45 3.39 8.95 -7.36
CA LEU A 45 1.93 9.04 -7.27
C LEU A 45 1.25 8.65 -8.58
N GLU A 46 1.79 9.08 -9.73
CA GLU A 46 1.29 8.65 -11.04
C GLU A 46 1.39 7.13 -11.22
N TYR A 47 2.53 6.55 -10.85
CA TYR A 47 2.72 5.09 -10.88
C TYR A 47 1.71 4.37 -9.99
N LEU A 48 1.55 4.79 -8.74
CA LEU A 48 0.60 4.19 -7.80
C LEU A 48 -0.85 4.30 -8.29
N ASN A 49 -1.26 5.46 -8.78
CA ASN A 49 -2.61 5.65 -9.31
C ASN A 49 -2.89 4.69 -10.46
N THR A 50 -1.90 4.47 -11.35
CA THR A 50 -2.02 3.49 -12.44
C THR A 50 -2.24 2.07 -11.93
N LEU A 51 -1.54 1.64 -10.87
CA LEU A 51 -1.73 0.32 -10.25
C LEU A 51 -3.08 0.20 -9.55
N TYR A 52 -3.51 1.26 -8.85
CA TYR A 52 -4.76 1.30 -8.10
C TYR A 52 -5.98 1.15 -9.02
N ASP A 53 -5.95 1.79 -10.19
CA ASP A 53 -7.02 1.72 -11.18
C ASP A 53 -7.23 0.29 -11.73
N GLN A 54 -6.16 -0.52 -11.78
CA GLN A 54 -6.23 -1.90 -12.26
C GLN A 54 -6.88 -2.86 -11.25
N LEU A 55 -6.72 -2.62 -9.96
CA LEU A 55 -7.15 -3.55 -8.90
C LEU A 55 -8.51 -3.19 -8.28
N GLY A 56 -8.89 -1.92 -8.38
CA GLY A 56 -10.07 -1.38 -7.70
C GLY A 56 -9.83 -1.12 -6.20
N ALA A 57 -10.63 -0.22 -5.65
CA ALA A 57 -10.36 0.41 -4.36
C ALA A 57 -10.28 -0.58 -3.18
N ARG A 58 -11.22 -1.55 -3.11
CA ARG A 58 -11.27 -2.52 -2.00
C ARG A 58 -10.10 -3.51 -2.06
N ARG A 59 -9.86 -4.13 -3.23
CA ARG A 59 -8.80 -5.14 -3.40
C ARG A 59 -7.42 -4.55 -3.14
N LYS A 60 -7.19 -3.33 -3.60
CA LYS A 60 -5.98 -2.57 -3.31
C LYS A 60 -5.71 -2.50 -1.81
N GLU A 61 -6.69 -2.09 -1.01
CA GLU A 61 -6.53 -1.96 0.44
C GLU A 61 -6.31 -3.32 1.13
N LEU A 62 -7.00 -4.37 0.69
CA LEU A 62 -6.76 -5.73 1.18
C LEU A 62 -5.30 -6.17 0.96
N VAL A 63 -4.75 -5.90 -0.23
CA VAL A 63 -3.34 -6.21 -0.56
C VAL A 63 -2.38 -5.40 0.31
N ILE A 64 -2.60 -4.09 0.44
CA ILE A 64 -1.76 -3.20 1.24
C ILE A 64 -1.71 -3.65 2.71
N LEU A 65 -2.87 -3.90 3.31
CA LEU A 65 -2.95 -4.39 4.69
C LEU A 65 -2.25 -5.74 4.85
N THR A 66 -2.37 -6.63 3.87
CA THR A 66 -1.70 -7.95 3.88
C THR A 66 -0.18 -7.80 3.86
N VAL A 67 0.36 -6.93 3.00
CA VAL A 67 1.80 -6.64 2.95
C VAL A 67 2.27 -5.95 4.24
N ALA A 68 1.54 -4.94 4.71
CA ALA A 68 1.85 -4.24 5.96
C ALA A 68 1.92 -5.20 7.15
N ARG A 69 0.98 -6.17 7.22
CA ARG A 69 0.97 -7.22 8.24
C ARG A 69 2.18 -8.14 8.12
N ALA A 70 2.44 -8.67 6.93
CA ALA A 70 3.56 -9.58 6.67
C ALA A 70 4.92 -8.92 7.02
N ARG A 71 5.06 -7.63 6.71
CA ARG A 71 6.28 -6.84 7.02
C ARG A 71 6.34 -6.32 8.46
N GLY A 72 5.29 -6.48 9.27
CA GLY A 72 5.20 -5.87 10.60
C GLY A 72 5.23 -4.34 10.55
N ALA A 73 4.81 -3.74 9.43
CA ALA A 73 4.88 -2.32 9.14
C ALA A 73 3.72 -1.58 9.80
N ARG A 74 3.91 -1.18 11.07
CA ARG A 74 2.86 -0.53 11.86
C ARG A 74 2.41 0.80 11.27
N TYR A 75 3.30 1.56 10.64
CA TYR A 75 2.97 2.83 10.00
C TYR A 75 2.00 2.62 8.84
N GLU A 76 2.33 1.75 7.88
CA GLU A 76 1.46 1.46 6.74
C GLU A 76 0.11 0.86 7.17
N TRP A 77 0.13 -0.05 8.14
CA TRP A 77 -1.11 -0.58 8.72
C TRP A 77 -2.00 0.54 9.27
N HIS A 78 -1.43 1.44 10.07
CA HIS A 78 -2.17 2.57 10.67
C HIS A 78 -2.75 3.50 9.60
N GLN A 79 -1.96 3.85 8.58
CA GLN A 79 -2.40 4.73 7.50
C GLN A 79 -3.57 4.15 6.68
N HIS A 80 -3.60 2.82 6.52
CA HIS A 80 -4.56 2.17 5.62
C HIS A 80 -5.81 1.61 6.31
N VAL A 81 -5.87 1.48 7.64
CA VAL A 81 -7.04 0.94 8.35
C VAL A 81 -8.31 1.74 8.08
N ASP A 82 -8.28 3.05 8.21
CA ASP A 82 -9.46 3.89 7.99
C ASP A 82 -9.80 3.99 6.50
N ILE A 83 -8.81 4.08 5.62
CA ILE A 83 -9.01 4.06 4.17
C ILE A 83 -9.67 2.75 3.74
N ALA A 84 -9.18 1.62 4.22
CA ALA A 84 -9.73 0.29 3.92
C ALA A 84 -11.19 0.17 4.36
N ARG A 85 -11.52 0.66 5.56
CA ARG A 85 -12.90 0.69 6.06
C ARG A 85 -13.81 1.49 5.13
N ASP A 86 -13.39 2.65 4.68
CA ASP A 86 -14.15 3.50 3.76
C ASP A 86 -14.30 2.86 2.36
N LYS A 87 -13.44 1.91 2.01
CA LYS A 87 -13.52 1.09 0.78
C LYS A 87 -14.22 -0.26 0.99
N GLY A 88 -14.89 -0.43 2.13
CA GLY A 88 -15.75 -1.57 2.41
C GLY A 88 -15.02 -2.79 2.99
N VAL A 89 -13.77 -2.65 3.45
CA VAL A 89 -13.10 -3.71 4.22
C VAL A 89 -13.60 -3.66 5.67
N THR A 90 -14.13 -4.76 6.15
CA THR A 90 -14.72 -4.84 7.48
C THR A 90 -13.64 -4.99 8.57
N LEU A 91 -14.00 -4.64 9.81
CA LEU A 91 -13.12 -4.87 10.96
C LEU A 91 -12.82 -6.37 11.19
N GLU A 92 -13.75 -7.25 10.81
CA GLU A 92 -13.55 -8.70 10.90
C GLU A 92 -12.46 -9.16 9.91
N GLU A 93 -12.54 -8.71 8.65
CA GLU A 93 -11.52 -8.99 7.64
C GLU A 93 -10.16 -8.42 8.01
N MET A 94 -10.10 -7.21 8.54
CA MET A 94 -8.85 -6.62 9.05
C MET A 94 -8.25 -7.46 10.19
N ARG A 95 -9.09 -7.97 11.10
CA ARG A 95 -8.64 -8.87 12.17
C ARG A 95 -8.15 -10.21 11.60
N ALA A 96 -8.84 -10.74 10.58
CA ALA A 96 -8.45 -11.96 9.89
C ALA A 96 -7.05 -11.81 9.24
N ILE A 97 -6.81 -10.72 8.51
CA ILE A 97 -5.48 -10.38 7.96
C ILE A 97 -4.46 -10.23 9.10
N GLY A 98 -4.81 -9.50 10.17
CA GLY A 98 -3.96 -9.32 11.34
C GLY A 98 -3.62 -10.61 12.08
N GLY A 99 -4.52 -11.57 12.08
CA GLY A 99 -4.37 -12.91 12.66
C GLY A 99 -3.84 -13.95 11.70
N ASP A 100 -3.50 -13.59 10.47
CA ASP A 100 -3.05 -14.48 9.39
C ASP A 100 -4.09 -15.56 8.97
N ASP A 101 -5.38 -15.31 9.21
CA ASP A 101 -6.48 -16.20 8.82
C ASP A 101 -7.26 -15.63 7.63
N LEU A 102 -7.09 -16.19 6.46
CA LEU A 102 -7.76 -15.76 5.24
C LEU A 102 -9.02 -16.59 4.90
N SER A 103 -9.46 -17.51 5.76
CA SER A 103 -10.57 -18.44 5.48
C SER A 103 -11.94 -17.76 5.31
N GLY A 104 -12.10 -16.52 5.79
CA GLY A 104 -13.34 -15.75 5.70
C GLY A 104 -13.52 -14.93 4.42
N PHE A 105 -12.51 -14.90 3.53
CA PHE A 105 -12.58 -14.19 2.26
C PHE A 105 -13.23 -15.06 1.17
N ASP A 106 -13.82 -14.43 0.16
CA ASP A 106 -14.31 -15.15 -1.02
C ASP A 106 -13.13 -15.75 -1.81
N ASP A 107 -13.44 -16.67 -2.75
CA ASP A 107 -12.42 -17.40 -3.50
C ASP A 107 -11.47 -16.46 -4.28
N ALA A 108 -11.98 -15.36 -4.83
CA ALA A 108 -11.17 -14.41 -5.61
C ALA A 108 -10.25 -13.60 -4.69
N GLU A 109 -10.79 -13.07 -3.60
CA GLU A 109 -9.99 -12.34 -2.61
C GLU A 109 -8.99 -13.24 -1.88
N PHE A 110 -9.38 -14.49 -1.58
CA PHE A 110 -8.49 -15.46 -0.96
C PHE A 110 -7.24 -15.71 -1.82
N VAL A 111 -7.40 -16.03 -3.12
CA VAL A 111 -6.24 -16.28 -3.99
C VAL A 111 -5.41 -15.01 -4.23
N LEU A 112 -6.05 -13.84 -4.26
CA LEU A 112 -5.38 -12.54 -4.33
C LEU A 112 -4.42 -12.35 -3.14
N LEU A 113 -4.92 -12.56 -1.93
CA LEU A 113 -4.16 -12.37 -0.69
C LEU A 113 -3.10 -13.45 -0.49
N GLN A 114 -3.37 -14.70 -0.90
CA GLN A 114 -2.34 -15.75 -0.94
C GLN A 114 -1.21 -15.38 -1.88
N TYR A 115 -1.53 -14.88 -3.08
CA TYR A 115 -0.51 -14.47 -4.05
C TYR A 115 0.29 -13.27 -3.53
N ALA A 116 -0.36 -12.28 -2.94
CA ALA A 116 0.32 -11.13 -2.34
C ALA A 116 1.34 -11.54 -1.28
N ARG A 117 0.99 -12.49 -0.40
CA ARG A 117 1.91 -13.07 0.59
C ARG A 117 3.07 -13.82 -0.06
N ALA A 118 2.78 -14.59 -1.11
CA ALA A 118 3.80 -15.36 -1.81
C ALA A 118 4.78 -14.47 -2.58
N VAL A 119 4.32 -13.37 -3.19
CA VAL A 119 5.20 -12.36 -3.83
C VAL A 119 6.06 -11.68 -2.76
N GLU A 120 5.45 -11.21 -1.66
CA GLU A 120 6.16 -10.54 -0.55
C GLU A 120 7.30 -11.38 0.00
N SER A 121 7.07 -12.70 0.14
CA SER A 121 8.06 -13.64 0.70
C SER A 121 8.96 -14.32 -0.34
N GLY A 122 8.75 -14.07 -1.65
CA GLY A 122 9.49 -14.71 -2.73
C GLY A 122 9.21 -16.22 -2.87
N THR A 123 8.00 -16.65 -2.52
CA THR A 123 7.61 -18.10 -2.47
C THR A 123 6.50 -18.45 -3.46
N VAL A 124 6.32 -17.68 -4.53
CA VAL A 124 5.32 -17.99 -5.56
C VAL A 124 5.61 -19.33 -6.21
N THR A 125 4.60 -20.21 -6.22
CA THR A 125 4.64 -21.50 -6.91
C THR A 125 3.72 -21.48 -8.13
N ASP A 126 3.91 -22.41 -9.07
CA ASP A 126 3.01 -22.58 -10.22
C ASP A 126 1.56 -22.77 -9.77
N GLN A 127 1.32 -23.55 -8.71
CA GLN A 127 -0.02 -23.74 -8.16
C GLN A 127 -0.70 -22.46 -7.68
N ILE A 128 0.05 -21.59 -6.97
CA ILE A 128 -0.46 -20.29 -6.51
C ILE A 128 -0.74 -19.39 -7.72
N HIS A 129 0.17 -19.34 -8.68
CA HIS A 129 0.00 -18.54 -9.89
C HIS A 129 -1.19 -19.01 -10.73
N GLU A 130 -1.36 -20.31 -10.93
CA GLU A 130 -2.50 -20.89 -11.64
C GLU A 130 -3.84 -20.61 -10.96
N ALA A 131 -3.89 -20.68 -9.62
CA ALA A 131 -5.10 -20.37 -8.85
C ALA A 131 -5.51 -18.90 -9.07
N LEU A 132 -4.55 -17.98 -9.02
CA LEU A 132 -4.78 -16.57 -9.29
C LEU A 132 -5.23 -16.33 -10.74
N SER A 133 -4.57 -16.96 -11.73
CA SER A 133 -4.85 -16.78 -13.15
C SER A 133 -6.25 -17.25 -13.59
N ARG A 134 -6.95 -18.05 -12.77
CA ARG A 134 -8.36 -18.40 -12.99
C ARG A 134 -9.33 -17.27 -12.66
N GLN A 135 -8.90 -16.32 -11.84
CA GLN A 135 -9.75 -15.22 -11.31
C GLN A 135 -9.36 -13.85 -11.86
N TYR A 136 -8.10 -13.68 -12.27
CA TYR A 136 -7.53 -12.40 -12.65
C TYR A 136 -6.86 -12.44 -14.02
N SER A 137 -6.99 -11.37 -14.78
CA SER A 137 -6.32 -11.19 -16.06
C SER A 137 -4.80 -11.02 -15.88
N PRO A 138 -3.99 -11.28 -16.93
CA PRO A 138 -2.55 -11.02 -16.87
C PRO A 138 -2.20 -9.58 -16.49
N GLY A 139 -3.00 -8.58 -16.90
CA GLY A 139 -2.80 -7.18 -16.54
C GLY A 139 -2.98 -6.91 -15.04
N GLU A 140 -4.05 -7.47 -14.46
CA GLU A 140 -4.29 -7.38 -13.00
C GLU A 140 -3.19 -8.10 -12.20
N ILE A 141 -2.69 -9.25 -12.70
CA ILE A 141 -1.59 -9.98 -12.05
C ILE A 141 -0.30 -9.16 -12.06
N VAL A 142 0.01 -8.47 -13.16
CA VAL A 142 1.15 -7.54 -13.22
C VAL A 142 0.97 -6.40 -12.22
N ALA A 143 -0.20 -5.76 -12.21
CA ALA A 143 -0.48 -4.67 -11.28
C ALA A 143 -0.39 -5.12 -9.82
N LEU A 144 -0.90 -6.32 -9.50
CA LEU A 144 -0.82 -6.92 -8.16
C LEU A 144 0.63 -7.15 -7.73
N GLY A 145 1.45 -7.79 -8.57
CA GLY A 145 2.86 -8.04 -8.26
C GLY A 145 3.62 -6.75 -8.00
N LEU A 146 3.47 -5.76 -8.89
CA LEU A 146 4.12 -4.47 -8.76
C LEU A 146 3.63 -3.67 -7.54
N LEU A 147 2.35 -3.78 -7.18
CA LEU A 147 1.82 -3.16 -5.97
C LEU A 147 2.43 -3.76 -4.70
N VAL A 148 2.53 -5.10 -4.65
CA VAL A 148 3.18 -5.80 -3.52
C VAL A 148 4.62 -5.35 -3.39
N ASP A 149 5.41 -5.38 -4.47
CA ASP A 149 6.82 -4.98 -4.47
C ASP A 149 7.00 -3.52 -4.03
N PHE A 150 6.13 -2.63 -4.50
CA PHE A 150 6.14 -1.23 -4.08
C PHE A 150 5.96 -1.10 -2.56
N TYR A 151 4.94 -1.75 -1.99
CA TYR A 151 4.66 -1.65 -0.56
C TYR A 151 5.69 -2.37 0.31
N VAL A 152 6.32 -3.45 -0.18
CA VAL A 152 7.48 -4.06 0.47
C VAL A 152 8.63 -3.04 0.55
N GLY A 153 8.94 -2.36 -0.55
CA GLY A 153 9.96 -1.31 -0.60
C GLY A 153 9.61 -0.13 0.30
N LEU A 154 8.34 0.30 0.29
CA LEU A 154 7.84 1.39 1.12
C LEU A 154 7.96 1.08 2.61
N CYS A 155 7.55 -0.12 3.05
CA CYS A 155 7.72 -0.57 4.44
C CYS A 155 9.19 -0.50 4.88
N ASN A 156 10.11 -0.93 4.02
CA ASN A 156 11.54 -0.85 4.29
C ASN A 156 12.02 0.61 4.40
N TYR A 157 11.56 1.48 3.50
CA TYR A 157 11.90 2.90 3.52
C TYR A 157 11.39 3.59 4.79
N VAL A 158 10.12 3.40 5.14
CA VAL A 158 9.51 3.98 6.36
C VAL A 158 10.31 3.59 7.61
N ALA A 159 10.70 2.31 7.71
CA ALA A 159 11.56 1.83 8.80
C ALA A 159 12.97 2.45 8.74
N ALA A 160 13.54 2.63 7.54
CA ALA A 160 14.87 3.21 7.37
C ALA A 160 14.93 4.68 7.79
N VAL A 161 13.86 5.46 7.56
CA VAL A 161 13.80 6.88 7.94
C VAL A 161 13.20 7.12 9.32
N ASP A 162 12.74 6.06 10.02
CA ASP A 162 12.12 6.13 11.35
C ASP A 162 10.95 7.13 11.37
N LEU A 163 10.01 6.93 10.42
CA LEU A 163 8.90 7.85 10.24
C LEU A 163 7.93 7.76 11.43
N PRO A 164 7.64 8.87 12.13
CA PRO A 164 6.67 8.87 13.22
C PRO A 164 5.24 8.78 12.70
N PHE A 165 4.34 8.29 13.53
CA PHE A 165 2.90 8.43 13.28
C PHE A 165 2.49 9.89 13.33
N GLU A 166 1.45 10.23 12.60
CA GLU A 166 0.71 11.47 12.77
C GLU A 166 0.08 11.49 14.17
N GLY A 167 0.07 12.67 14.79
CA GLY A 167 -0.41 12.88 16.16
C GLY A 167 -1.93 12.84 16.31
#